data_3cbed1b0f694a3e40f1b666c5430a43b
#
_entry.id   3cbed1b0f694a3e40f1b666c5430a43b
#
_cell.length_a   1.000
_cell.length_b   1.000
_cell.length_c   1.000
_cell.angle_alpha   90.00
_cell.angle_beta   90.00
_cell.angle_gamma   90.00
#
_symmetry.space_group_name_H-M   'P 1'
#
loop_
_entity.id
_entity.type
_entity.pdbx_description
1 polymer ?
#
loop_
_entity_poly.entity_id
_entity_poly.type
_entity_poly.pdbx_seq_one_letter_code
_entity_poly.pdbx_strand_id
1 'polypeptide(L)'
;MDKYTWSLVELYTSFDSEKFKTDYKKLEEDINAISLWCKENFDTKEDASEKCEYYISFMNKMLSVASSLSEYTQLFMSTDAENEQAAKTMDKLEVLLSDLTMPETMFQKWFSALENQQEILRALSAIYATVKNQIG
;
A
#
# COMPACT_ATOMS: atom_id res chain seq x y z
N MET A 1 -23.41 12.62 -1.15
CA MET A 1 -22.27 11.80 -1.56
C MET A 1 -21.09 12.72 -1.84
N ASP A 2 -19.97 12.49 -1.20
CA ASP A 2 -18.83 13.34 -1.45
C ASP A 2 -18.16 13.00 -2.79
N LYS A 3 -17.26 13.87 -3.22
CA LYS A 3 -16.58 13.76 -4.51
C LYS A 3 -15.71 12.48 -4.61
N TYR A 4 -15.19 12.03 -3.48
CA TYR A 4 -14.35 10.84 -3.40
C TYR A 4 -15.16 9.56 -3.62
N THR A 5 -16.36 9.48 -3.03
CA THR A 5 -17.26 8.34 -3.21
C THR A 5 -17.63 8.15 -4.67
N TRP A 6 -17.89 9.24 -5.40
CA TRP A 6 -18.17 9.19 -6.83
C TRP A 6 -16.99 8.64 -7.62
N SER A 7 -15.77 9.06 -7.28
CA SER A 7 -14.56 8.58 -7.96
C SER A 7 -14.38 7.07 -7.81
N LEU A 8 -14.70 6.51 -6.63
CA LEU A 8 -14.61 5.07 -6.40
C LEU A 8 -15.64 4.30 -7.20
N VAL A 9 -16.88 4.80 -7.27
CA VAL A 9 -17.96 4.17 -8.05
C VAL A 9 -17.62 4.18 -9.54
N GLU A 10 -17.01 5.24 -10.03
CA GLU A 10 -16.56 5.32 -11.43
C GLU A 10 -15.39 4.40 -11.71
N LEU A 11 -14.48 4.24 -10.72
CA LEU A 11 -13.29 3.42 -10.87
C LEU A 11 -13.63 1.93 -10.93
N TYR A 12 -14.52 1.48 -10.03
CA TYR A 12 -14.93 0.08 -9.97
C TYR A 12 -16.44 -0.03 -10.13
N THR A 13 -16.87 -0.58 -11.25
CA THR A 13 -18.30 -0.76 -11.53
C THR A 13 -18.91 -1.91 -10.74
N SER A 14 -18.11 -2.90 -10.36
CA SER A 14 -18.55 -4.02 -9.52
C SER A 14 -17.32 -4.77 -8.99
N PHE A 15 -17.55 -5.68 -8.02
CA PHE A 15 -16.50 -6.58 -7.54
C PHE A 15 -16.00 -7.55 -8.61
N ASP A 16 -16.82 -7.78 -9.64
CA ASP A 16 -16.50 -8.67 -10.74
C ASP A 16 -15.90 -7.91 -11.94
N SER A 17 -15.77 -6.60 -11.86
CA SER A 17 -15.16 -5.82 -12.94
C SER A 17 -13.70 -6.22 -13.15
N GLU A 18 -13.22 -6.14 -14.37
CA GLU A 18 -11.83 -6.45 -14.68
C GLU A 18 -10.86 -5.53 -13.93
N LYS A 19 -11.24 -4.27 -13.79
CA LYS A 19 -10.41 -3.29 -13.05
C LYS A 19 -10.22 -3.68 -11.60
N PHE A 20 -11.29 -4.09 -10.91
CA PHE A 20 -11.22 -4.49 -9.51
C PHE A 20 -10.35 -5.75 -9.37
N LYS A 21 -10.59 -6.76 -10.19
CA LYS A 21 -9.82 -8.01 -10.17
C LYS A 21 -8.35 -7.78 -10.49
N THR A 22 -8.07 -6.92 -11.47
CA THR A 22 -6.70 -6.59 -11.87
C THR A 22 -5.97 -5.88 -10.75
N ASP A 23 -6.60 -4.89 -10.11
CA ASP A 23 -6.00 -4.15 -9.02
C ASP A 23 -5.77 -5.05 -7.80
N TYR A 24 -6.72 -5.94 -7.49
CA TYR A 24 -6.57 -6.90 -6.41
C TYR A 24 -5.39 -7.84 -6.66
N LYS A 25 -5.29 -8.39 -7.86
CA LYS A 25 -4.21 -9.29 -8.24
C LYS A 25 -2.86 -8.58 -8.20
N LYS A 26 -2.82 -7.34 -8.68
CA LYS A 26 -1.61 -6.53 -8.65
C LYS A 26 -1.16 -6.27 -7.22
N LEU A 27 -2.11 -5.97 -6.31
CA LEU A 27 -1.80 -5.78 -4.90
C LEU A 27 -1.17 -7.04 -4.30
N GLU A 28 -1.73 -8.21 -4.59
CA GLU A 28 -1.19 -9.48 -4.14
C GLU A 28 0.24 -9.70 -4.66
N GLU A 29 0.46 -9.47 -5.95
CA GLU A 29 1.77 -9.59 -6.56
C GLU A 29 2.78 -8.59 -5.97
N ASP A 30 2.34 -7.35 -5.73
CA ASP A 30 3.19 -6.30 -5.17
C ASP A 30 3.59 -6.61 -3.73
N ILE A 31 2.69 -7.17 -2.92
CA ILE A 31 3.00 -7.57 -1.56
C ILE A 31 4.07 -8.67 -1.55
N ASN A 32 3.94 -9.65 -2.42
CA ASN A 32 4.94 -10.71 -2.57
C ASN A 32 6.27 -10.14 -3.06
N ALA A 33 6.23 -9.22 -4.01
CA ALA A 33 7.42 -8.59 -4.56
C ALA A 33 8.18 -7.77 -3.52
N ILE A 34 7.48 -6.98 -2.71
CA ILE A 34 8.15 -6.14 -1.69
C ILE A 34 8.71 -7.00 -0.56
N SER A 35 8.03 -8.09 -0.21
CA SER A 35 8.53 -9.01 0.80
C SER A 35 9.85 -9.65 0.37
N LEU A 36 9.93 -10.08 -0.88
CA LEU A 36 11.14 -10.67 -1.44
C LEU A 36 12.25 -9.63 -1.55
N TRP A 37 11.91 -8.43 -2.04
CA TRP A 37 12.86 -7.34 -2.17
C TRP A 37 13.50 -6.98 -0.82
N CYS A 38 12.69 -6.92 0.23
CA CYS A 38 13.19 -6.64 1.59
C CYS A 38 14.19 -7.71 2.05
N LYS A 39 13.88 -8.98 1.80
CA LYS A 39 14.78 -10.07 2.16
C LYS A 39 16.12 -9.97 1.44
N GLU A 40 16.10 -9.55 0.18
CA GLU A 40 17.31 -9.45 -0.63
C GLU A 40 18.13 -8.20 -0.35
N ASN A 41 17.48 -7.09 0.02
CA ASN A 41 18.13 -5.77 0.09
C ASN A 41 18.40 -5.26 1.49
N PHE A 42 17.68 -5.74 2.50
CA PHE A 42 17.90 -5.34 3.89
C PHE A 42 18.94 -6.20 4.62
N ASP A 43 19.68 -7.03 3.89
CA ASP A 43 20.83 -7.78 4.42
C ASP A 43 22.03 -6.88 4.69
N THR A 44 22.17 -5.80 3.92
CA THR A 44 23.33 -4.89 3.99
C THR A 44 22.86 -3.47 4.19
N LYS A 45 23.77 -2.62 4.67
CA LYS A 45 23.51 -1.20 4.87
C LYS A 45 23.97 -0.35 3.68
N GLU A 46 24.41 -1.00 2.60
CA GLU A 46 24.83 -0.32 1.39
C GLU A 46 23.65 0.37 0.72
N ASP A 47 23.89 1.54 0.13
CA ASP A 47 22.88 2.32 -0.58
C ASP A 47 21.60 2.54 0.27
N ALA A 48 21.79 2.80 1.57
CA ALA A 48 20.69 2.90 2.54
C ALA A 48 19.64 3.93 2.12
N SER A 49 20.08 5.11 1.66
CA SER A 49 19.16 6.18 1.26
C SER A 49 18.30 5.75 0.05
N GLU A 50 18.92 5.13 -0.94
CA GLU A 50 18.24 4.66 -2.14
C GLU A 50 17.25 3.53 -1.81
N LYS A 51 17.65 2.63 -0.92
CA LYS A 51 16.78 1.52 -0.48
C LYS A 51 15.57 2.04 0.27
N CYS A 52 15.74 3.02 1.16
CA CYS A 52 14.62 3.65 1.86
C CYS A 52 13.67 4.32 0.89
N GLU A 53 14.21 5.08 -0.07
CA GLU A 53 13.42 5.77 -1.08
C GLU A 53 12.60 4.77 -1.91
N TYR A 54 13.23 3.69 -2.36
CA TYR A 54 12.56 2.65 -3.13
C TYR A 54 11.43 2.01 -2.31
N TYR A 55 11.73 1.63 -1.08
CA TYR A 55 10.74 0.96 -0.20
C TYR A 55 9.53 1.86 0.03
N ILE A 56 9.76 3.11 0.40
CA ILE A 56 8.68 4.04 0.73
C ILE A 56 7.86 4.39 -0.50
N SER A 57 8.50 4.64 -1.64
CA SER A 57 7.80 4.92 -2.89
C SER A 57 6.94 3.73 -3.33
N PHE A 58 7.49 2.52 -3.23
CA PHE A 58 6.76 1.30 -3.57
C PHE A 58 5.55 1.11 -2.65
N MET A 59 5.75 1.26 -1.34
CA MET A 59 4.69 1.12 -0.35
C MET A 59 3.58 2.16 -0.55
N ASN A 60 3.94 3.40 -0.86
CA ASN A 60 2.95 4.44 -1.09
C ASN A 60 2.05 4.13 -2.29
N LYS A 61 2.62 3.65 -3.38
CA LYS A 61 1.85 3.27 -4.57
C LYS A 61 0.95 2.07 -4.28
N MET A 62 1.50 1.07 -3.61
CA MET A 62 0.76 -0.15 -3.28
C MET A 62 -0.38 0.13 -2.32
N LEU A 63 -0.14 0.93 -1.27
CA LEU A 63 -1.16 1.27 -0.28
C LEU A 63 -2.24 2.17 -0.86
N SER A 64 -1.93 2.97 -1.87
CA SER A 64 -2.93 3.76 -2.59
C SER A 64 -3.96 2.83 -3.27
N VAL A 65 -3.49 1.79 -3.93
CA VAL A 65 -4.38 0.79 -4.56
C VAL A 65 -5.16 0.03 -3.48
N ALA A 66 -4.49 -0.37 -2.40
CA ALA A 66 -5.13 -1.06 -1.28
C ALA A 66 -6.24 -0.22 -0.65
N SER A 67 -6.00 1.07 -0.46
CA SER A 67 -7.01 1.99 0.06
C SER A 67 -8.23 2.08 -0.84
N SER A 68 -8.01 2.18 -2.16
CA SER A 68 -9.11 2.25 -3.13
C SER A 68 -9.97 0.99 -3.08
N LEU A 69 -9.32 -0.18 -3.03
CA LEU A 69 -10.04 -1.46 -2.94
C LEU A 69 -10.82 -1.59 -1.63
N SER A 70 -10.20 -1.22 -0.51
CA SER A 70 -10.81 -1.28 0.82
C SER A 70 -12.00 -0.34 0.94
N GLU A 71 -11.85 0.89 0.48
CA GLU A 71 -12.91 1.91 0.58
C GLU A 71 -14.09 1.57 -0.31
N TYR A 72 -13.84 1.06 -1.51
CA TYR A 72 -14.91 0.58 -2.37
C TYR A 72 -15.69 -0.55 -1.70
N THR A 73 -14.98 -1.51 -1.11
CA THR A 73 -15.60 -2.63 -0.42
C THR A 73 -16.41 -2.17 0.80
N GLN A 74 -15.86 -1.25 1.61
CA GLN A 74 -16.54 -0.70 2.77
C GLN A 74 -17.82 0.06 2.39
N LEU A 75 -17.81 0.73 1.24
CA LEU A 75 -18.98 1.44 0.74
C LEU A 75 -20.17 0.50 0.60
N PHE A 76 -19.97 -0.69 0.06
CA PHE A 76 -21.03 -1.69 -0.08
C PHE A 76 -21.41 -2.33 1.25
N MET A 77 -20.48 -2.49 2.17
CA MET A 77 -20.79 -2.99 3.51
C MET A 77 -21.63 -1.98 4.30
N SER A 78 -21.41 -0.70 4.09
CA SER A 78 -22.16 0.36 4.78
C SER A 78 -23.58 0.51 4.24
N THR A 79 -23.76 0.31 2.92
CA THR A 79 -25.08 0.48 2.28
C THR A 79 -25.90 -0.78 2.29
N ASP A 80 -25.26 -1.95 2.37
CA ASP A 80 -25.92 -3.25 2.38
C ASP A 80 -25.16 -4.19 3.31
N ALA A 81 -25.61 -4.26 4.57
CA ALA A 81 -24.97 -5.09 5.59
C ALA A 81 -25.06 -6.58 5.29
N GLU A 82 -25.98 -6.99 4.41
CA GLU A 82 -26.16 -8.38 4.02
C GLU A 82 -25.37 -8.75 2.78
N ASN A 83 -24.55 -7.83 2.26
CA ASN A 83 -23.73 -8.10 1.07
C ASN A 83 -22.57 -9.03 1.44
N GLU A 84 -22.79 -10.32 1.23
CA GLU A 84 -21.82 -11.36 1.53
C GLU A 84 -20.53 -11.22 0.69
N GLN A 85 -20.66 -10.78 -0.56
CA GLN A 85 -19.52 -10.58 -1.42
C GLN A 85 -18.58 -9.49 -0.90
N ALA A 86 -19.15 -8.39 -0.41
CA ALA A 86 -18.37 -7.31 0.19
C ALA A 86 -17.66 -7.79 1.45
N ALA A 87 -18.34 -8.53 2.33
CA ALA A 87 -17.76 -9.06 3.55
C ALA A 87 -16.62 -10.03 3.25
N LYS A 88 -16.80 -10.93 2.32
CA LYS A 88 -15.76 -11.88 1.91
C LYS A 88 -14.56 -11.17 1.30
N THR A 89 -14.80 -10.15 0.49
CA THR A 89 -13.75 -9.36 -0.13
C THR A 89 -12.94 -8.61 0.93
N MET A 90 -13.61 -8.03 1.91
CA MET A 90 -12.93 -7.33 3.01
C MET A 90 -12.05 -8.29 3.81
N ASP A 91 -12.55 -9.49 4.12
CA ASP A 91 -11.77 -10.51 4.83
C ASP A 91 -10.51 -10.88 4.05
N LYS A 92 -10.63 -11.06 2.74
CA LYS A 92 -9.48 -11.37 1.88
C LYS A 92 -8.47 -10.24 1.85
N LEU A 93 -8.95 -8.99 1.79
CA LEU A 93 -8.08 -7.82 1.81
C LEU A 93 -7.33 -7.70 3.13
N GLU A 94 -8.02 -7.94 4.25
CA GLU A 94 -7.39 -7.90 5.57
C GLU A 94 -6.29 -8.94 5.72
N VAL A 95 -6.55 -10.17 5.27
CA VAL A 95 -5.55 -11.23 5.28
C VAL A 95 -4.36 -10.87 4.40
N LEU A 96 -4.63 -10.37 3.20
CA LEU A 96 -3.59 -9.97 2.27
C LEU A 96 -2.72 -8.84 2.82
N LEU A 97 -3.34 -7.82 3.42
CA LEU A 97 -2.63 -6.69 4.00
C LEU A 97 -1.84 -7.08 5.25
N SER A 98 -2.27 -8.12 5.98
CA SER A 98 -1.52 -8.62 7.13
C SER A 98 -0.15 -9.17 6.74
N ASP A 99 0.01 -9.60 5.49
CA ASP A 99 1.29 -10.08 4.98
C ASP A 99 2.35 -8.96 4.88
N LEU A 100 1.93 -7.70 4.95
CA LEU A 100 2.84 -6.56 4.98
C LEU A 100 3.57 -6.40 6.32
N THR A 101 3.14 -7.10 7.37
CA THR A 101 3.77 -7.02 8.69
C THR A 101 5.25 -7.44 8.62
N MET A 102 5.55 -8.49 7.84
CA MET A 102 6.93 -8.99 7.72
C MET A 102 7.86 -7.96 7.07
N PRO A 103 7.56 -7.40 5.88
CA PRO A 103 8.43 -6.39 5.30
C PRO A 103 8.51 -5.12 6.14
N GLU A 104 7.43 -4.70 6.81
CA GLU A 104 7.46 -3.55 7.72
C GLU A 104 8.41 -3.79 8.89
N THR A 105 8.37 -4.97 9.50
CA THR A 105 9.25 -5.33 10.61
C THR A 105 10.70 -5.37 10.14
N MET A 106 10.96 -5.92 8.97
CA MET A 106 12.29 -5.97 8.40
C MET A 106 12.84 -4.56 8.14
N PHE A 107 12.00 -3.68 7.59
CA PHE A 107 12.39 -2.30 7.35
C PHE A 107 12.70 -1.58 8.67
N GLN A 108 11.86 -1.71 9.68
CA GLN A 108 12.06 -1.06 10.98
C GLN A 108 13.36 -1.51 11.65
N LYS A 109 13.64 -2.80 11.64
CA LYS A 109 14.88 -3.33 12.22
C LYS A 109 16.11 -2.85 11.46
N TRP A 110 16.04 -2.91 10.14
CA TRP A 110 17.14 -2.46 9.30
C TRP A 110 17.40 -0.97 9.46
N PHE A 111 16.33 -0.16 9.43
CA PHE A 111 16.44 1.29 9.58
C PHE A 111 16.99 1.69 10.96
N SER A 112 16.55 1.00 12.01
CA SER A 112 17.02 1.27 13.38
C SER A 112 18.53 1.03 13.55
N ALA A 113 19.08 0.17 12.72
CA ALA A 113 20.52 -0.16 12.76
C ALA A 113 21.38 0.81 11.94
N LEU A 114 20.78 1.72 11.18
CA LEU A 114 21.52 2.67 10.35
C LEU A 114 22.11 3.79 11.20
N GLU A 115 23.34 4.20 10.84
CA GLU A 115 24.04 5.28 11.55
C GLU A 115 23.62 6.66 11.04
N ASN A 116 23.18 6.76 9.79
CA ASN A 116 22.85 8.03 9.14
C ASN A 116 21.35 8.27 9.00
N GLN A 117 20.57 7.88 10.01
CA GLN A 117 19.11 7.98 10.02
C GLN A 117 18.61 9.39 9.74
N GLN A 118 19.23 10.40 10.37
CA GLN A 118 18.76 11.79 10.23
C GLN A 118 18.93 12.31 8.81
N GLU A 119 20.04 11.94 8.18
CA GLU A 119 20.33 12.33 6.80
C GLU A 119 19.29 11.73 5.84
N ILE A 120 18.96 10.45 6.07
CA ILE A 120 17.96 9.74 5.29
C ILE A 120 16.57 10.36 5.50
N LEU A 121 16.22 10.68 6.77
CA LEU A 121 14.94 11.30 7.09
C LEU A 121 14.77 12.66 6.42
N ARG A 122 15.84 13.44 6.30
CA ARG A 122 15.80 14.73 5.59
C ARG A 122 15.48 14.52 4.11
N ALA A 123 16.14 13.54 3.49
CA ALA A 123 15.88 13.22 2.08
C ALA A 123 14.44 12.74 1.87
N LEU A 124 13.93 11.90 2.76
CA LEU A 124 12.57 11.40 2.69
C LEU A 124 11.55 12.52 2.94
N SER A 125 11.85 13.45 3.85
CA SER A 125 10.98 14.61 4.10
C SER A 125 10.85 15.49 2.87
N ALA A 126 11.93 15.69 2.13
CA ALA A 126 11.91 16.45 0.89
C ALA A 126 11.03 15.77 -0.16
N ILE A 127 11.15 14.44 -0.29
CA ILE A 127 10.34 13.63 -1.22
C ILE A 127 8.87 13.71 -0.82
N TYR A 128 8.56 13.57 0.46
CA TYR A 128 7.19 13.65 0.99
C TYR A 128 6.59 15.02 0.70
N ALA A 129 7.34 16.09 0.94
CA ALA A 129 6.87 17.44 0.67
C ALA A 129 6.54 17.64 -0.82
N THR A 130 7.38 17.10 -1.71
CA THR A 130 7.16 17.17 -3.16
C THR A 130 5.87 16.44 -3.54
N VAL A 131 5.67 15.22 -3.03
CA VAL A 131 4.47 14.41 -3.30
C VAL A 131 3.23 15.12 -2.77
N LYS A 132 3.31 15.65 -1.55
CA LYS A 132 2.20 16.38 -0.93
C LYS A 132 1.79 17.60 -1.76
N ASN A 133 2.76 18.33 -2.28
CA ASN A 133 2.50 19.51 -3.13
C ASN A 133 1.85 19.13 -4.46
N GLN A 134 2.17 17.95 -5.00
CA GLN A 134 1.56 17.48 -6.24
C GLN A 134 0.12 17.01 -6.03
N ILE A 135 -0.19 16.46 -4.87
CA ILE A 135 -1.51 15.93 -4.52
C ILE A 135 -2.40 17.04 -3.95
N GLY A 136 -1.81 17.96 -3.24
CA GLY A 136 -2.52 19.07 -2.61
C GLY A 136 -2.91 20.15 -3.54
#